data_b1591803e85d4104d0ed9ab4e092bf9a
#
_entry.id   b1591803e85d4104d0ed9ab4e092bf9a
#
_cell.length_a   1.000
_cell.length_b   1.000
_cell.length_c   1.000
_cell.angle_alpha   90.00
_cell.angle_beta   90.00
_cell.angle_gamma   90.00
#
_symmetry.space_group_name_H-M   'P 1'
#
loop_
_entity.id
_entity.type
_entity.pdbx_description
1 polymer ?
#
loop_
_entity_poly.entity_id
_entity_poly.type
_entity_poly.pdbx_seq_one_letter_code
_entity_poly.pdbx_strand_id
1 'polypeptide(L)'
;MIKDPGTRAERRSGELDWLLDDLVLRVSEVRHAVVLSNDGLAVGASTDLEREDAEHLAAVASGFHSLAKGAGRHFGAGGVRQTMVEMDDGFLFVAAAGDGSCLAVLTAVTADIGLVAYEMARLVKRVGEHLHTAPRAAARPPAAG
;
A
#
# COMPACT_ATOMS: atom_id res chain seq x y z
N MET A 1 -25.28 19.53 3.87
CA MET A 1 -24.73 19.71 2.65
C MET A 1 -24.35 18.44 1.98
N ILE A 2 -24.56 18.35 0.77
CA ILE A 2 -24.31 17.15 0.08
C ILE A 2 -22.94 17.10 -0.41
N LYS A 3 -22.23 16.07 -0.08
CA LYS A 3 -20.94 15.92 -0.52
C LYS A 3 -20.97 15.46 -1.93
N ASP A 4 -20.17 15.98 -2.71
CA ASP A 4 -20.07 15.58 -4.08
C ASP A 4 -19.36 14.24 -4.12
N PRO A 5 -20.04 13.19 -4.45
CA PRO A 5 -19.41 11.88 -4.46
C PRO A 5 -18.71 11.61 -5.73
N GLY A 6 -18.59 12.58 -6.56
CA GLY A 6 -18.17 12.22 -7.86
C GLY A 6 -16.73 12.30 -8.16
N THR A 7 -15.88 12.78 -7.29
CA THR A 7 -14.53 12.96 -7.75
C THR A 7 -13.90 11.60 -7.99
N ARG A 8 -13.06 11.56 -9.00
CA ARG A 8 -12.38 10.36 -9.36
C ARG A 8 -11.45 9.91 -8.26
N ALA A 9 -10.80 10.86 -7.60
CA ALA A 9 -9.90 10.52 -6.53
C ALA A 9 -10.63 9.90 -5.36
N GLU A 10 -11.80 10.39 -5.03
CA GLU A 10 -12.58 9.82 -3.94
C GLU A 10 -13.04 8.42 -4.25
N ARG A 11 -13.47 8.17 -5.48
CA ARG A 11 -13.89 6.82 -5.85
C ARG A 11 -12.74 5.85 -5.82
N ARG A 12 -11.59 6.28 -6.31
CA ARG A 12 -10.43 5.42 -6.32
C ARG A 12 -9.98 5.09 -4.91
N SER A 13 -10.02 6.08 -4.03
CA SER A 13 -9.66 5.86 -2.65
C SER A 13 -10.63 4.88 -1.99
N GLY A 14 -11.92 4.98 -2.29
CA GLY A 14 -12.88 4.06 -1.74
C GLY A 14 -12.65 2.63 -2.17
N GLU A 15 -12.25 2.44 -3.42
CA GLU A 15 -11.97 1.10 -3.91
C GLU A 15 -10.71 0.52 -3.28
N LEU A 16 -9.69 1.35 -3.09
CA LEU A 16 -8.50 0.90 -2.40
C LEU A 16 -8.81 0.55 -0.95
N ASP A 17 -9.62 1.36 -0.30
CA ASP A 17 -10.02 1.07 1.08
C ASP A 17 -10.70 -0.29 1.17
N TRP A 18 -11.54 -0.61 0.19
CA TRP A 18 -12.22 -1.90 0.18
C TRP A 18 -11.22 -3.05 0.08
N LEU A 19 -10.22 -2.90 -0.76
CA LEU A 19 -9.19 -3.93 -0.90
C LEU A 19 -8.42 -4.12 0.40
N LEU A 20 -8.14 -3.02 1.10
CA LEU A 20 -7.42 -3.10 2.36
C LEU A 20 -8.28 -3.70 3.46
N ASP A 21 -9.57 -3.38 3.49
CA ASP A 21 -10.47 -3.97 4.44
C ASP A 21 -10.59 -5.48 4.22
N ASP A 22 -10.57 -5.89 2.96
CA ASP A 22 -10.61 -7.31 2.64
C ASP A 22 -9.39 -8.04 3.22
N LEU A 23 -8.22 -7.43 3.12
CA LEU A 23 -7.02 -8.01 3.70
C LEU A 23 -7.14 -8.15 5.22
N VAL A 24 -7.62 -7.10 5.88
CA VAL A 24 -7.80 -7.12 7.33
C VAL A 24 -8.77 -8.23 7.74
N LEU A 25 -9.81 -8.43 6.97
CA LEU A 25 -10.77 -9.49 7.28
C LEU A 25 -10.20 -10.88 7.03
N ARG A 26 -9.39 -11.04 5.99
CA ARG A 26 -8.91 -12.35 5.61
C ARG A 26 -7.74 -12.83 6.44
N VAL A 27 -6.96 -11.93 6.99
CA VAL A 27 -5.81 -12.29 7.81
C VAL A 27 -6.02 -11.68 9.18
N SER A 28 -6.44 -12.48 10.13
CA SER A 28 -6.92 -11.96 11.41
C SER A 28 -5.85 -11.21 12.20
N GLU A 29 -4.59 -11.52 11.96
CA GLU A 29 -3.51 -10.84 12.69
C GLU A 29 -3.16 -9.48 12.09
N VAL A 30 -3.68 -9.14 10.91
CA VAL A 30 -3.45 -7.83 10.33
C VAL A 30 -4.35 -6.82 11.04
N ARG A 31 -3.75 -5.77 11.56
CA ARG A 31 -4.49 -4.77 12.30
C ARG A 31 -4.81 -3.55 11.45
N HIS A 32 -3.86 -3.08 10.68
CA HIS A 32 -4.05 -1.89 9.87
C HIS A 32 -3.31 -2.04 8.57
N ALA A 33 -3.85 -1.42 7.52
CA ALA A 33 -3.21 -1.45 6.21
C ALA A 33 -3.41 -0.11 5.54
N VAL A 34 -2.39 0.36 4.83
CA VAL A 34 -2.46 1.64 4.13
C VAL A 34 -1.70 1.51 2.82
N VAL A 35 -2.24 2.14 1.77
CA VAL A 35 -1.51 2.30 0.52
C VAL A 35 -1.02 3.74 0.47
N LEU A 36 0.23 3.92 0.14
CA LEU A 36 0.80 5.26 0.07
C LEU A 36 1.40 5.49 -1.30
N SER A 37 1.38 6.75 -1.69
CA SER A 37 1.89 7.16 -2.99
C SER A 37 3.40 7.34 -2.92
N ASN A 38 3.99 7.60 -4.07
CA ASN A 38 5.43 7.79 -4.19
C ASN A 38 5.95 8.89 -3.28
N ASP A 39 5.15 9.90 -2.99
CA ASP A 39 5.59 11.00 -2.12
C ASP A 39 5.14 10.80 -0.67
N GLY A 40 4.75 9.60 -0.29
CA GLY A 40 4.52 9.29 1.12
C GLY A 40 3.17 9.68 1.65
N LEU A 41 2.20 9.95 0.77
CA LEU A 41 0.87 10.33 1.20
C LEU A 41 -0.05 9.11 1.18
N ALA A 42 -0.89 9.00 2.20
CA ALA A 42 -1.86 7.91 2.23
C ALA A 42 -2.92 8.13 1.16
N VAL A 43 -3.12 7.14 0.32
CA VAL A 43 -4.14 7.19 -0.73
C VAL A 43 -5.24 6.16 -0.51
N GLY A 44 -5.10 5.30 0.47
CA GLY A 44 -6.13 4.35 0.88
C GLY A 44 -5.75 3.79 2.23
N ALA A 45 -6.73 3.43 3.03
CA ALA A 45 -6.48 2.90 4.36
C ALA A 45 -7.61 1.96 4.77
N SER A 46 -7.30 1.00 5.66
CA SER A 46 -8.35 0.17 6.23
C SER A 46 -9.26 1.05 7.08
N THR A 47 -10.54 0.67 7.13
CA THR A 47 -11.58 1.58 7.62
C THR A 47 -11.39 2.00 9.06
N ASP A 48 -10.91 1.10 9.90
CA ASP A 48 -10.79 1.42 11.32
C ASP A 48 -9.55 2.25 11.63
N LEU A 49 -8.75 2.59 10.65
CA LEU A 49 -7.55 3.40 10.86
C LEU A 49 -7.92 4.85 10.61
N GLU A 50 -7.81 5.67 11.64
CA GLU A 50 -8.16 7.06 11.51
C GLU A 50 -7.19 7.77 10.60
N ARG A 51 -7.67 8.85 10.00
CA ARG A 51 -6.89 9.55 8.98
C ARG A 51 -5.52 9.97 9.48
N GLU A 52 -5.45 10.50 10.69
CA GLU A 52 -4.20 10.95 11.22
C GLU A 52 -3.22 9.79 11.38
N ASP A 53 -3.71 8.65 11.84
CA ASP A 53 -2.88 7.48 11.99
C ASP A 53 -2.49 6.90 10.64
N ALA A 54 -3.37 6.97 9.65
CA ALA A 54 -3.04 6.51 8.31
C ALA A 54 -1.92 7.37 7.72
N GLU A 55 -2.00 8.67 7.92
CA GLU A 55 -0.96 9.58 7.43
C GLU A 55 0.37 9.33 8.14
N HIS A 56 0.31 9.07 9.43
CA HIS A 56 1.53 8.77 10.18
C HIS A 56 2.17 7.47 9.68
N LEU A 57 1.36 6.42 9.52
CA LEU A 57 1.87 5.14 9.05
C LEU A 57 2.45 5.28 7.65
N ALA A 58 1.80 6.04 6.77
CA ALA A 58 2.30 6.25 5.42
C ALA A 58 3.67 6.95 5.45
N ALA A 59 3.82 7.96 6.31
CA ALA A 59 5.08 8.68 6.40
C ALA A 59 6.21 7.77 6.90
N VAL A 60 5.92 6.96 7.91
CA VAL A 60 6.90 6.03 8.45
C VAL A 60 7.31 5.00 7.40
N ALA A 61 6.32 4.42 6.72
CA ALA A 61 6.59 3.42 5.71
C ALA A 61 7.41 3.99 4.56
N SER A 62 7.08 5.21 4.15
CA SER A 62 7.82 5.89 3.09
C SER A 62 9.29 6.07 3.49
N GLY A 63 9.53 6.43 4.73
CA GLY A 63 10.89 6.60 5.23
C GLY A 63 11.68 5.30 5.19
N PHE A 64 11.10 4.22 5.69
CA PHE A 64 11.79 2.93 5.66
C PHE A 64 12.06 2.49 4.23
N HIS A 65 11.09 2.65 3.35
CA HIS A 65 11.27 2.24 1.96
C HIS A 65 12.37 3.05 1.29
N SER A 66 12.41 4.36 1.55
CA SER A 66 13.44 5.22 0.97
C SER A 66 14.84 4.86 1.46
N LEU A 67 14.97 4.58 2.75
CA LEU A 67 16.26 4.19 3.31
C LEU A 67 16.72 2.85 2.71
N ALA A 68 15.80 1.92 2.58
CA ALA A 68 16.14 0.63 1.98
C ALA A 68 16.56 0.80 0.52
N LYS A 69 15.89 1.67 -0.22
CA LYS A 69 16.27 1.92 -1.61
C LYS A 69 17.67 2.50 -1.69
N GLY A 70 17.99 3.39 -0.76
CA GLY A 70 19.35 3.95 -0.72
C GLY A 70 20.40 2.87 -0.52
N ALA A 71 20.14 1.93 0.39
CA ALA A 71 21.04 0.84 0.61
C ALA A 71 21.16 -0.04 -0.63
N GLY A 72 20.05 -0.32 -1.28
CA GLY A 72 20.07 -1.15 -2.49
C GLY A 72 20.92 -0.53 -3.59
N ARG A 73 20.82 0.78 -3.76
CA ARG A 73 21.62 1.46 -4.76
C ARG A 73 23.10 1.48 -4.37
N HIS A 74 23.36 1.80 -3.12
CA HIS A 74 24.76 1.96 -2.69
C HIS A 74 25.53 0.65 -2.76
N PHE A 75 24.92 -0.45 -2.40
CA PHE A 75 25.59 -1.74 -2.38
C PHE A 75 25.31 -2.59 -3.60
N GLY A 76 24.65 -2.04 -4.59
CA GLY A 76 24.40 -2.77 -5.83
C GLY A 76 23.43 -3.93 -5.68
N ALA A 77 22.52 -3.84 -4.70
CA ALA A 77 21.58 -4.91 -4.45
C ALA A 77 20.29 -4.78 -5.23
N GLY A 78 20.10 -3.67 -5.93
CA GLY A 78 18.92 -3.51 -6.77
C GLY A 78 17.75 -2.87 -6.04
N GLY A 79 16.58 -2.99 -6.62
CA GLY A 79 15.38 -2.38 -6.07
C GLY A 79 14.88 -3.11 -4.83
N VAL A 80 14.05 -2.43 -4.05
CA VAL A 80 13.52 -2.99 -2.81
C VAL A 80 12.13 -3.53 -3.08
N ARG A 81 11.92 -4.79 -2.71
CA ARG A 81 10.60 -5.39 -2.84
C ARG A 81 9.82 -5.32 -1.56
N GLN A 82 10.48 -5.47 -0.42
CA GLN A 82 9.79 -5.53 0.85
C GLN A 82 10.72 -5.13 1.97
N THR A 83 10.17 -4.45 2.95
CA THR A 83 10.87 -4.13 4.20
C THR A 83 10.06 -4.67 5.35
N MET A 84 10.70 -5.25 6.35
CA MET A 84 10.00 -5.76 7.51
C MET A 84 10.68 -5.22 8.75
N VAL A 85 9.87 -4.76 9.69
CA VAL A 85 10.37 -4.30 10.99
C VAL A 85 9.69 -5.14 12.05
N GLU A 86 10.49 -5.83 12.85
CA GLU A 86 9.96 -6.62 13.96
C GLU A 86 10.01 -5.77 15.23
N MET A 87 8.87 -5.66 15.89
CA MET A 87 8.77 -4.94 17.15
C MET A 87 8.34 -5.92 18.23
N ASP A 88 8.41 -5.50 19.47
CA ASP A 88 8.05 -6.42 20.56
C ASP A 88 6.64 -6.95 20.42
N ASP A 89 5.73 -6.11 19.98
CA ASP A 89 4.32 -6.50 19.96
C ASP A 89 3.70 -6.43 18.57
N GLY A 90 4.49 -6.52 17.53
CA GLY A 90 3.93 -6.53 16.18
C GLY A 90 4.99 -6.46 15.11
N PHE A 91 4.52 -6.55 13.86
CA PHE A 91 5.39 -6.38 12.70
C PHE A 91 4.86 -5.27 11.82
N LEU A 92 5.78 -4.55 11.19
CA LEU A 92 5.43 -3.63 10.12
C LEU A 92 6.03 -4.16 8.83
N PHE A 93 5.19 -4.34 7.83
CA PHE A 93 5.64 -4.76 6.51
C PHE A 93 5.38 -3.64 5.53
N VAL A 94 6.36 -3.36 4.67
CA VAL A 94 6.20 -2.37 3.61
C VAL A 94 6.61 -3.04 2.31
N ALA A 95 5.70 -3.11 1.36
CA ALA A 95 5.95 -3.76 0.08
C ALA A 95 5.78 -2.77 -1.05
N ALA A 96 6.68 -2.80 -2.02
CA ALA A 96 6.57 -1.96 -3.19
C ALA A 96 5.37 -2.41 -4.02
N ALA A 97 4.57 -1.45 -4.49
CA ALA A 97 3.37 -1.74 -5.23
C ALA A 97 3.39 -1.18 -6.65
N GLY A 98 4.57 -0.89 -7.16
CA GLY A 98 4.70 -0.35 -8.51
C GLY A 98 4.60 1.16 -8.52
N ASP A 99 5.19 1.81 -9.49
CA ASP A 99 5.13 3.26 -9.67
C ASP A 99 5.56 4.03 -8.43
N GLY A 100 6.37 3.45 -7.58
CA GLY A 100 6.79 4.15 -6.38
C GLY A 100 5.80 4.07 -5.23
N SER A 101 4.62 3.53 -5.46
CA SER A 101 3.64 3.33 -4.39
C SER A 101 4.06 2.17 -3.51
N CYS A 102 3.51 2.14 -2.31
CA CYS A 102 3.79 1.06 -1.36
C CYS A 102 2.52 0.64 -0.64
N LEU A 103 2.54 -0.58 -0.16
CA LEU A 103 1.52 -1.09 0.75
C LEU A 103 2.20 -1.30 2.10
N ALA A 104 1.65 -0.71 3.15
CA ALA A 104 2.17 -0.89 4.51
C ALA A 104 1.13 -1.61 5.35
N VAL A 105 1.56 -2.61 6.10
CA VAL A 105 0.67 -3.45 6.90
C VAL A 105 1.26 -3.59 8.30
N LEU A 106 0.45 -3.34 9.30
CA LEU A 106 0.83 -3.51 10.69
C LEU A 106 0.10 -4.72 11.25
N THR A 107 0.83 -5.65 11.85
CA THR A 107 0.24 -6.89 12.33
C THR A 107 0.52 -7.12 13.80
N ALA A 108 -0.21 -8.06 14.39
CA ALA A 108 0.11 -8.55 15.72
C ALA A 108 1.40 -9.38 15.65
N VAL A 109 2.02 -9.57 16.82
CA VAL A 109 3.27 -10.32 16.88
C VAL A 109 3.02 -11.82 16.60
N THR A 110 1.79 -12.28 16.71
CA THR A 110 1.47 -13.68 16.44
C THR A 110 1.24 -13.95 14.96
N ALA A 111 1.42 -12.96 14.10
CA ALA A 111 1.16 -13.14 12.69
C ALA A 111 2.10 -14.16 12.07
N ASP A 112 1.55 -14.93 11.12
CA ASP A 112 2.36 -15.85 10.32
C ASP A 112 3.00 -15.00 9.21
N ILE A 113 4.29 -14.79 9.32
CA ILE A 113 5.01 -13.90 8.40
C ILE A 113 4.84 -14.35 6.95
N GLY A 114 4.92 -15.66 6.72
CA GLY A 114 4.77 -16.17 5.35
C GLY A 114 3.40 -15.90 4.78
N LEU A 115 2.36 -16.07 5.60
CA LEU A 115 1.00 -15.81 5.14
C LEU A 115 0.80 -14.33 4.85
N VAL A 116 1.29 -13.46 5.74
CA VAL A 116 1.15 -12.03 5.54
C VAL A 116 1.86 -11.62 4.25
N ALA A 117 3.08 -12.11 4.06
CA ALA A 117 3.84 -11.76 2.85
C ALA A 117 3.12 -12.24 1.59
N TYR A 118 2.54 -13.44 1.65
CA TYR A 118 1.81 -13.98 0.51
C TYR A 118 0.58 -13.14 0.18
N GLU A 119 -0.19 -12.79 1.20
CA GLU A 119 -1.40 -12.00 0.97
C GLU A 119 -1.07 -10.58 0.53
N MET A 120 0.02 -10.03 1.05
CA MET A 120 0.46 -8.70 0.60
C MET A 120 0.88 -8.75 -0.87
N ALA A 121 1.57 -9.79 -1.28
CA ALA A 121 1.99 -9.90 -2.68
C ALA A 121 0.78 -9.97 -3.60
N ARG A 122 -0.26 -10.69 -3.20
CA ARG A 122 -1.48 -10.74 -3.97
C ARG A 122 -2.15 -9.37 -4.03
N LEU A 123 -2.22 -8.70 -2.90
CA LEU A 123 -2.87 -7.40 -2.83
C LEU A 123 -2.09 -6.35 -3.61
N VAL A 124 -0.76 -6.40 -3.53
CA VAL A 124 0.08 -5.45 -4.27
C VAL A 124 -0.23 -5.52 -5.76
N LYS A 125 -0.41 -6.72 -6.28
CA LYS A 125 -0.73 -6.87 -7.69
C LYS A 125 -2.05 -6.20 -8.02
N ARG A 126 -3.07 -6.41 -7.18
CA ARG A 126 -4.37 -5.80 -7.42
C ARG A 126 -4.32 -4.28 -7.28
N VAL A 127 -3.57 -3.79 -6.29
CA VAL A 127 -3.42 -2.36 -6.10
C VAL A 127 -2.74 -1.74 -7.31
N GLY A 128 -1.69 -2.38 -7.81
CA GLY A 128 -1.00 -1.87 -8.98
C GLY A 128 -1.91 -1.80 -10.19
N GLU A 129 -2.70 -2.84 -10.41
CA GLU A 129 -3.65 -2.83 -11.50
C GLU A 129 -4.67 -1.72 -11.33
N HIS A 130 -5.13 -1.53 -10.10
CA HIS A 130 -6.13 -0.52 -9.85
C HIS A 130 -5.60 0.89 -10.08
N LEU A 131 -4.40 1.16 -9.63
CA LEU A 131 -3.81 2.47 -9.80
C LEU A 131 -3.53 2.80 -11.25
N HIS A 132 -3.29 1.79 -12.08
CA HIS A 132 -2.96 2.04 -13.47
C HIS A 132 -4.16 2.04 -14.40
N THR A 133 -5.24 1.40 -14.02
CA THR A 133 -6.29 1.14 -14.97
C THR A 133 -6.99 2.37 -15.47
N ALA A 134 -7.37 3.26 -14.58
CA ALA A 134 -8.18 4.39 -14.96
C ALA A 134 -7.48 5.30 -15.98
N PRO A 135 -6.27 5.74 -15.72
CA PRO A 135 -5.64 6.60 -16.71
C PRO A 135 -5.37 5.89 -18.01
N ARG A 136 -5.13 4.62 -17.97
CA ARG A 136 -4.81 3.93 -19.18
C ARG A 136 -5.99 3.87 -20.10
N ALA A 137 -7.17 3.66 -19.57
CA ALA A 137 -8.32 3.58 -20.41
C ALA A 137 -8.54 4.86 -21.17
N ALA A 138 -8.29 5.97 -20.54
CA ALA A 138 -8.51 7.23 -21.19
C ALA A 138 -7.42 7.58 -22.13
N ALA A 139 -6.24 7.20 -21.85
CA ALA A 139 -5.14 7.64 -22.63
C ALA A 139 -4.79 6.71 -23.75
N ARG A 140 -5.46 5.62 -23.94
CA ARG A 140 -5.02 4.69 -24.85
C ARG A 140 -5.05 5.18 -26.25
N PRO A 141 -4.00 5.26 -26.90
CA PRO A 141 -3.98 5.74 -28.25
C PRO A 141 -4.49 4.68 -29.15
N PRO A 142 -5.00 5.08 -30.21
CA PRO A 142 -5.42 4.17 -31.19
C PRO A 142 -4.27 3.44 -31.69
N ALA A 143 -4.47 2.35 -32.02
CA ALA A 143 -3.44 1.55 -32.46
C ALA A 143 -2.88 2.15 -33.56
N ALA A 144 -2.96 2.81 -34.01
CA ALA A 144 -2.28 3.36 -34.93
C ALA A 144 -1.39 2.69 -35.57
N GLY A 145 -1.47 2.15 -35.41
CA GLY A 145 -0.60 1.58 -36.20
C GLY A 145 0.18 1.99 -36.38
#